data_2b81be968ea93c8c1551a20263d37571
#
_entry.id   2b81be968ea93c8c1551a20263d37571
#
_cell.length_a   1.000
_cell.length_b   1.000
_cell.length_c   1.000
_cell.angle_alpha   90.00
_cell.angle_beta   90.00
_cell.angle_gamma   90.00
#
_symmetry.space_group_name_H-M   'P 1'
#
loop_
_entity.id
_entity.type
_entity.pdbx_description
1 polymer ?
#
loop_
_entity_poly.entity_id
_entity_poly.type
_entity_poly.pdbx_seq_one_letter_code
_entity_poly.pdbx_strand_id
1 'polypeptide(L)'
;MTMPPIHAGIALNQSYMNKTGQYRFTIVVPVYNEEDNIANLEKTLADYLPHCLCSACVLFVNDGSSDSSLARIQDVCSRHEDFFYISFVKNAGLSAAVKAGFDYVCSEYVGYMDADLQTTPEDFNLLLPGMKEHAMMTGIRANRKDSFFKRMQSRIANGFRKMMTHDGAVDTGCPLKVLRTEVARRIPMFKGMHRFFAALVLLQDGCTYGQVPVRHFPRTAGVSKYHLWNRLWGPFADCFAYRWMKPRYINYKVGENNL
;
A
#
# COMPACT_ATOMS: atom_id res chain seq x y z
N MET A 1 -6.77 20.15 28.39
CA MET A 1 -6.69 19.04 27.40
C MET A 1 -6.03 19.62 26.17
N THR A 2 -4.71 19.57 26.11
CA THR A 2 -3.88 20.18 25.05
C THR A 2 -3.77 19.20 23.89
N MET A 3 -4.23 19.60 22.70
CA MET A 3 -4.04 18.85 21.47
C MET A 3 -2.53 18.68 21.21
N PRO A 4 -2.07 17.48 20.77
CA PRO A 4 -0.71 17.31 20.31
C PRO A 4 -0.52 18.09 19.00
N PRO A 5 0.68 18.63 18.72
CA PRO A 5 0.94 19.44 17.54
C PRO A 5 0.78 18.63 16.27
N ILE A 6 -0.02 19.15 15.35
CA ILE A 6 -0.22 18.66 13.99
C ILE A 6 1.03 19.05 13.19
N HIS A 7 1.73 18.04 12.64
CA HIS A 7 2.79 18.15 11.64
C HIS A 7 4.07 18.95 12.00
N ALA A 8 4.89 18.35 12.84
CA ALA A 8 6.33 18.50 12.62
C ALA A 8 6.73 17.48 11.55
N GLY A 9 7.33 17.91 10.45
CA GLY A 9 8.05 17.04 9.54
C GLY A 9 9.01 16.20 10.37
N ILE A 10 8.79 14.87 10.40
CA ILE A 10 9.60 13.98 11.23
C ILE A 10 10.99 13.93 10.57
N ALA A 11 11.89 14.77 11.05
CA ALA A 11 13.31 14.47 10.98
C ALA A 11 13.47 13.17 11.78
N LEU A 12 13.74 12.07 11.08
CA LEU A 12 13.99 10.76 11.69
C LEU A 12 15.29 10.85 12.49
N ASN A 13 15.20 11.32 13.73
CA ASN A 13 16.22 11.10 14.74
C ASN A 13 16.30 9.57 14.94
N GLN A 14 17.49 8.99 14.87
CA GLN A 14 17.76 7.54 15.03
C GLN A 14 17.23 6.93 16.34
N SER A 15 16.63 7.72 17.24
CA SER A 15 16.07 7.28 18.53
C SER A 15 14.65 6.70 18.48
N TYR A 16 13.98 6.68 17.32
CA TYR A 16 12.62 6.12 17.18
C TYR A 16 12.58 4.96 16.17
N MET A 17 13.49 3.99 16.31
CA MET A 17 13.28 2.69 15.67
C MET A 17 12.19 1.94 16.44
N ASN A 18 10.98 1.87 15.88
CA ASN A 18 9.95 1.00 16.42
C ASN A 18 10.27 -0.48 16.11
N LYS A 19 9.47 -1.40 16.64
CA LYS A 19 9.70 -2.84 16.50
C LYS A 19 9.82 -3.31 15.04
N THR A 20 9.24 -2.61 14.07
CA THR A 20 9.36 -2.99 12.65
C THR A 20 10.76 -2.74 12.08
N GLY A 21 11.57 -1.89 12.70
CA GLY A 21 12.94 -1.59 12.27
C GLY A 21 13.95 -2.75 12.42
N GLN A 22 13.61 -3.79 13.16
CA GLN A 22 14.42 -5.01 13.25
C GLN A 22 14.22 -5.95 12.05
N TYR A 23 13.20 -5.69 11.22
CA TYR A 23 12.91 -6.45 10.02
C TYR A 23 13.31 -5.65 8.79
N ARG A 24 13.67 -6.36 7.72
CA ARG A 24 14.01 -5.73 6.46
C ARG A 24 12.80 -5.36 5.62
N PHE A 25 11.70 -6.08 5.81
CA PHE A 25 10.47 -5.91 5.05
C PHE A 25 9.25 -5.90 5.98
N THR A 26 8.34 -4.95 5.79
CA THR A 26 7.06 -4.91 6.50
C THR A 26 5.90 -4.99 5.52
N ILE A 27 4.99 -5.93 5.73
CA ILE A 27 3.76 -6.08 4.96
C ILE A 27 2.66 -5.27 5.65
N VAL A 28 2.22 -4.18 5.03
CA VAL A 28 1.08 -3.37 5.49
C VAL A 28 -0.21 -3.97 4.96
N VAL A 29 -1.13 -4.27 5.87
CA VAL A 29 -2.46 -4.82 5.57
C VAL A 29 -3.53 -3.89 6.13
N PRO A 30 -4.15 -3.01 5.32
CA PRO A 30 -5.28 -2.19 5.74
C PRO A 30 -6.51 -3.07 6.00
N VAL A 31 -7.17 -2.83 7.14
CA VAL A 31 -8.35 -3.58 7.57
C VAL A 31 -9.50 -2.62 7.91
N TYR A 32 -10.67 -2.86 7.34
CA TYR A 32 -11.90 -2.15 7.70
C TYR A 32 -13.10 -3.08 7.61
N ASN A 33 -13.65 -3.49 8.76
CA ASN A 33 -14.76 -4.43 8.88
C ASN A 33 -14.52 -5.71 8.06
N GLU A 34 -13.46 -6.43 8.41
CA GLU A 34 -13.00 -7.67 7.76
C GLU A 34 -12.84 -8.80 8.81
N GLU A 35 -13.69 -8.81 9.87
CA GLU A 35 -13.57 -9.76 10.97
C GLU A 35 -13.52 -11.22 10.50
N ASP A 36 -14.27 -11.57 9.43
CA ASP A 36 -14.31 -12.93 8.89
C ASP A 36 -13.01 -13.35 8.17
N ASN A 37 -12.18 -12.37 7.77
CA ASN A 37 -10.94 -12.63 7.05
C ASN A 37 -9.71 -12.71 7.95
N ILE A 38 -9.75 -12.18 9.19
CA ILE A 38 -8.57 -12.06 10.06
C ILE A 38 -7.90 -13.41 10.34
N ALA A 39 -8.67 -14.46 10.62
CA ALA A 39 -8.10 -15.79 10.89
C ALA A 39 -7.39 -16.39 9.66
N ASN A 40 -7.95 -16.17 8.47
CA ASN A 40 -7.33 -16.62 7.22
C ASN A 40 -6.08 -15.79 6.90
N LEU A 41 -6.10 -14.47 7.16
CA LEU A 41 -4.95 -13.59 7.02
C LEU A 41 -3.81 -13.99 7.95
N GLU A 42 -4.10 -14.23 9.24
CA GLU A 42 -3.15 -14.73 10.21
C GLU A 42 -2.45 -15.98 9.69
N LYS A 43 -3.23 -17.02 9.36
CA LYS A 43 -2.69 -18.28 8.86
C LYS A 43 -1.82 -18.07 7.62
N THR A 44 -2.35 -17.37 6.60
CA THR A 44 -1.66 -17.19 5.33
C THR A 44 -0.35 -16.40 5.49
N LEU A 45 -0.35 -15.37 6.33
CA LEU A 45 0.83 -14.54 6.56
C LEU A 45 1.85 -15.26 7.46
N ALA A 46 1.41 -15.94 8.51
CA ALA A 46 2.29 -16.73 9.38
C ALA A 46 2.96 -17.88 8.63
N ASP A 47 2.22 -18.55 7.74
CA ASP A 47 2.78 -19.58 6.85
C ASP A 47 3.81 -19.02 5.87
N TYR A 48 3.64 -17.77 5.42
CA TYR A 48 4.53 -17.12 4.45
C TYR A 48 5.80 -16.55 5.08
N LEU A 49 5.74 -15.89 6.24
CA LEU A 49 6.87 -15.14 6.81
C LEU A 49 8.17 -15.93 6.88
N PRO A 50 8.20 -17.23 7.27
CA PRO A 50 9.42 -18.04 7.26
C PRO A 50 10.01 -18.29 5.87
N HIS A 51 9.21 -18.13 4.82
CA HIS A 51 9.60 -18.35 3.41
C HIS A 51 9.90 -17.05 2.66
N CYS A 52 9.79 -15.90 3.33
CA CYS A 52 10.14 -14.61 2.73
C CYS A 52 11.64 -14.53 2.45
N LEU A 53 12.03 -13.92 1.32
CA LEU A 53 13.45 -13.78 0.92
C LEU A 53 14.30 -12.91 1.85
N CYS A 54 13.67 -12.24 2.82
CA CYS A 54 14.37 -11.46 3.86
C CYS A 54 13.52 -11.47 5.14
N SER A 55 14.10 -11.02 6.27
CA SER A 55 13.36 -10.90 7.52
C SER A 55 12.15 -9.98 7.34
N ALA A 56 10.97 -10.49 7.65
CA ALA A 56 9.71 -9.79 7.38
C ALA A 56 8.79 -9.81 8.60
N CYS A 57 7.92 -8.80 8.67
CA CYS A 57 6.85 -8.68 9.65
C CYS A 57 5.57 -8.13 9.02
N VAL A 58 4.48 -8.17 9.76
CA VAL A 58 3.17 -7.70 9.35
C VAL A 58 2.75 -6.49 10.18
N LEU A 59 2.21 -5.47 9.54
CA LEU A 59 1.56 -4.33 10.19
C LEU A 59 0.11 -4.24 9.73
N PHE A 60 -0.82 -4.66 10.58
CA PHE A 60 -2.24 -4.37 10.37
C PHE A 60 -2.53 -2.90 10.64
N VAL A 61 -3.26 -2.27 9.73
CA VAL A 61 -3.77 -0.91 9.92
C VAL A 61 -5.29 -0.96 9.98
N ASN A 62 -5.83 -0.99 11.20
CA ASN A 62 -7.27 -0.94 11.41
C ASN A 62 -7.79 0.47 11.14
N ASP A 63 -8.57 0.63 10.08
CA ASP A 63 -9.15 1.90 9.65
C ASP A 63 -10.48 2.20 10.37
N GLY A 64 -10.46 2.12 11.71
CA GLY A 64 -11.62 2.43 12.56
C GLY A 64 -12.80 1.48 12.32
N SER A 65 -12.53 0.16 12.31
CA SER A 65 -13.58 -0.86 12.18
C SER A 65 -14.62 -0.77 13.30
N SER A 66 -15.87 -1.06 12.98
CA SER A 66 -17.01 -1.10 13.89
C SER A 66 -17.44 -2.52 14.27
N ASP A 67 -16.86 -3.54 13.65
CA ASP A 67 -17.03 -4.96 13.95
C ASP A 67 -15.92 -5.48 14.87
N SER A 68 -15.77 -6.79 15.01
CA SER A 68 -14.76 -7.43 15.86
C SER A 68 -13.34 -7.43 15.25
N SER A 69 -13.10 -6.77 14.11
CA SER A 69 -11.79 -6.79 13.42
C SER A 69 -10.66 -6.36 14.34
N LEU A 70 -10.83 -5.25 15.10
CA LEU A 70 -9.76 -4.76 15.99
C LEU A 70 -9.43 -5.77 17.09
N ALA A 71 -10.45 -6.33 17.74
CA ALA A 71 -10.24 -7.31 18.82
C ALA A 71 -9.50 -8.57 18.30
N ARG A 72 -9.87 -9.05 17.10
CA ARG A 72 -9.21 -10.20 16.46
C ARG A 72 -7.77 -9.88 16.06
N ILE A 73 -7.49 -8.66 15.52
CA ILE A 73 -6.12 -8.22 15.24
C ILE A 73 -5.27 -8.18 16.51
N GLN A 74 -5.80 -7.64 17.61
CA GLN A 74 -5.10 -7.59 18.90
C GLN A 74 -4.75 -8.99 19.41
N ASP A 75 -5.68 -9.93 19.30
CA ASP A 75 -5.47 -11.33 19.65
C ASP A 75 -4.36 -11.97 18.80
N VAL A 76 -4.38 -11.79 17.47
CA VAL A 76 -3.30 -12.24 16.56
C VAL A 76 -1.95 -11.66 16.98
N CYS A 77 -1.86 -10.34 17.17
CA CYS A 77 -0.61 -9.68 17.56
C CYS A 77 -0.11 -10.08 18.97
N SER A 78 -0.98 -10.61 19.81
CA SER A 78 -0.56 -11.16 21.13
C SER A 78 0.12 -12.54 21.04
N ARG A 79 -0.15 -13.28 19.96
CA ARG A 79 0.38 -14.65 19.73
C ARG A 79 1.62 -14.69 18.84
N HIS A 80 1.88 -13.63 18.09
CA HIS A 80 2.98 -13.55 17.12
C HIS A 80 3.87 -12.33 17.40
N GLU A 81 5.17 -12.52 17.53
CA GLU A 81 6.13 -11.44 17.81
C GLU A 81 6.42 -10.54 16.58
N ASP A 82 6.12 -11.04 15.38
CA ASP A 82 6.31 -10.38 14.08
C ASP A 82 5.03 -9.79 13.49
N PHE A 83 3.94 -9.77 14.28
CA PHE A 83 2.69 -9.12 13.92
C PHE A 83 2.44 -7.89 14.79
N PHE A 84 2.20 -6.76 14.13
CA PHE A 84 1.96 -5.47 14.77
C PHE A 84 0.66 -4.85 14.27
N TYR A 85 0.15 -3.88 15.00
CA TYR A 85 -1.01 -3.12 14.54
C TYR A 85 -0.95 -1.65 14.94
N ILE A 86 -1.64 -0.82 14.15
CA ILE A 86 -2.09 0.53 14.49
C ILE A 86 -3.60 0.61 14.24
N SER A 87 -4.30 1.43 15.01
CA SER A 87 -5.75 1.56 14.91
C SER A 87 -6.16 3.02 14.89
N PHE A 88 -7.01 3.38 13.93
CA PHE A 88 -7.60 4.70 13.83
C PHE A 88 -8.80 4.84 14.78
N VAL A 89 -9.03 6.04 15.27
CA VAL A 89 -10.20 6.37 16.10
C VAL A 89 -11.51 6.28 15.30
N LYS A 90 -11.44 6.56 13.98
CA LYS A 90 -12.57 6.48 13.05
C LYS A 90 -12.08 6.17 11.64
N ASN A 91 -12.97 5.68 10.79
CA ASN A 91 -12.66 5.42 9.39
C ASN A 91 -12.17 6.67 8.66
N ALA A 92 -11.02 6.57 8.02
CA ALA A 92 -10.38 7.61 7.22
C ALA A 92 -10.19 7.18 5.75
N GLY A 93 -10.44 5.91 5.45
CA GLY A 93 -10.39 5.32 4.12
C GLY A 93 -9.04 4.71 3.76
N LEU A 94 -9.06 3.80 2.77
CA LEU A 94 -7.93 2.98 2.35
C LEU A 94 -6.64 3.78 2.11
N SER A 95 -6.72 4.94 1.43
CA SER A 95 -5.53 5.77 1.18
C SER A 95 -4.87 6.24 2.47
N ALA A 96 -5.66 6.59 3.49
CA ALA A 96 -5.16 7.00 4.79
C ALA A 96 -4.52 5.82 5.53
N ALA A 97 -5.15 4.64 5.49
CA ALA A 97 -4.61 3.44 6.13
C ALA A 97 -3.26 3.02 5.51
N VAL A 98 -3.16 3.02 4.17
CA VAL A 98 -1.89 2.73 3.48
C VAL A 98 -0.83 3.79 3.81
N LYS A 99 -1.19 5.08 3.79
CA LYS A 99 -0.26 6.17 4.14
C LYS A 99 0.26 6.02 5.57
N ALA A 100 -0.63 5.75 6.53
CA ALA A 100 -0.22 5.51 7.91
C ALA A 100 0.73 4.31 8.01
N GLY A 101 0.46 3.21 7.31
CA GLY A 101 1.39 2.11 7.21
C GLY A 101 2.77 2.57 6.75
N PHE A 102 2.86 3.35 5.68
CA PHE A 102 4.14 3.86 5.16
C PHE A 102 4.86 4.80 6.14
N ASP A 103 4.11 5.62 6.87
CA ASP A 103 4.69 6.58 7.83
C ASP A 103 5.24 5.91 9.09
N TYR A 104 4.56 4.86 9.57
CA TYR A 104 4.92 4.21 10.83
C TYR A 104 5.93 3.08 10.68
N VAL A 105 6.13 2.50 9.49
CA VAL A 105 7.11 1.42 9.26
C VAL A 105 8.54 1.95 9.35
N CYS A 106 9.46 1.20 9.94
CA CYS A 106 10.89 1.53 10.03
C CYS A 106 11.80 0.53 9.28
N SER A 107 11.24 -0.50 8.63
CA SER A 107 11.98 -1.44 7.78
C SER A 107 12.49 -0.78 6.48
N GLU A 108 13.47 -1.40 5.82
CA GLU A 108 14.04 -0.94 4.53
C GLU A 108 12.98 -0.91 3.43
N TYR A 109 12.16 -1.96 3.37
CA TYR A 109 11.08 -2.11 2.41
C TYR A 109 9.72 -2.16 3.08
N VAL A 110 8.73 -1.59 2.42
CA VAL A 110 7.32 -1.69 2.81
C VAL A 110 6.50 -2.29 1.67
N GLY A 111 5.75 -3.33 1.98
CA GLY A 111 4.78 -3.95 1.07
C GLY A 111 3.37 -3.52 1.41
N TYR A 112 2.48 -3.68 0.46
CA TYR A 112 1.05 -3.46 0.63
C TYR A 112 0.27 -4.60 -0.01
N MET A 113 -0.70 -5.15 0.71
CA MET A 113 -1.70 -6.09 0.21
C MET A 113 -3.05 -5.85 0.84
N ASP A 114 -4.12 -6.20 0.12
CA ASP A 114 -5.49 -6.12 0.65
C ASP A 114 -5.80 -7.29 1.60
N ALA A 115 -6.71 -7.06 2.55
CA ALA A 115 -7.13 -8.04 3.55
C ALA A 115 -8.04 -9.15 3.00
N ASP A 116 -8.49 -9.06 1.74
CA ASP A 116 -9.45 -9.98 1.13
C ASP A 116 -8.84 -11.24 0.49
N LEU A 117 -7.52 -11.40 0.60
CA LEU A 117 -6.74 -12.54 0.08
C LEU A 117 -6.97 -12.83 -1.42
N GLN A 118 -7.34 -11.81 -2.21
CA GLN A 118 -7.37 -11.92 -3.67
C GLN A 118 -5.98 -11.98 -4.31
N THR A 119 -4.94 -11.64 -3.55
CA THR A 119 -3.53 -11.86 -3.86
C THR A 119 -2.89 -12.69 -2.75
N THR A 120 -1.76 -13.28 -3.04
CA THR A 120 -1.07 -14.14 -2.07
C THR A 120 0.26 -13.52 -1.65
N PRO A 121 0.67 -13.60 -0.36
CA PRO A 121 1.91 -13.01 0.11
C PRO A 121 3.16 -13.67 -0.48
N GLU A 122 3.10 -14.95 -0.91
CA GLU A 122 4.24 -15.61 -1.55
C GLU A 122 4.72 -14.87 -2.80
N ASP A 123 3.82 -14.15 -3.47
CA ASP A 123 4.18 -13.38 -4.67
C ASP A 123 5.01 -12.13 -4.35
N PHE A 124 5.17 -11.74 -3.08
CA PHE A 124 6.20 -10.76 -2.68
C PHE A 124 7.61 -11.24 -3.03
N ASN A 125 7.85 -12.55 -3.02
CA ASN A 125 9.13 -13.12 -3.43
C ASN A 125 9.45 -12.94 -4.94
N LEU A 126 8.43 -12.61 -5.76
CA LEU A 126 8.62 -12.20 -7.16
C LEU A 126 8.96 -10.71 -7.27
N LEU A 127 8.52 -9.88 -6.32
CA LEU A 127 8.73 -8.43 -6.32
C LEU A 127 10.04 -8.03 -5.66
N LEU A 128 10.40 -8.65 -4.53
CA LEU A 128 11.57 -8.30 -3.72
C LEU A 128 12.89 -8.25 -4.50
N PRO A 129 13.22 -9.20 -5.42
CA PRO A 129 14.46 -9.13 -6.18
C PRO A 129 14.62 -7.85 -7.01
N GLY A 130 13.52 -7.33 -7.58
CA GLY A 130 13.53 -6.10 -8.38
C GLY A 130 13.78 -4.83 -7.58
N MET A 131 13.70 -4.87 -6.24
CA MET A 131 14.00 -3.74 -5.36
C MET A 131 15.48 -3.33 -5.36
N LYS A 132 16.36 -4.16 -5.92
CA LYS A 132 17.77 -3.78 -6.13
C LYS A 132 17.92 -2.69 -7.18
N GLU A 133 17.06 -2.70 -8.21
CA GLU A 133 17.14 -1.80 -9.37
C GLU A 133 16.07 -0.70 -9.33
N HIS A 134 14.95 -0.95 -8.65
CA HIS A 134 13.80 -0.07 -8.63
C HIS A 134 13.48 0.45 -7.23
N ALA A 135 12.83 1.61 -7.19
CA ALA A 135 12.29 2.18 -5.97
C ALA A 135 10.93 1.57 -5.56
N MET A 136 10.24 0.96 -6.54
CA MET A 136 8.99 0.23 -6.35
C MET A 136 8.90 -0.96 -7.31
N MET A 137 8.32 -2.05 -6.82
CA MET A 137 7.83 -3.15 -7.64
C MET A 137 6.32 -3.30 -7.45
N THR A 138 5.59 -3.61 -8.51
CA THR A 138 4.13 -3.83 -8.46
C THR A 138 3.72 -5.07 -9.23
N GLY A 139 2.71 -5.77 -8.73
CA GLY A 139 2.12 -6.90 -9.43
C GLY A 139 1.26 -6.49 -10.62
N ILE A 140 1.19 -7.36 -11.62
CA ILE A 140 0.18 -7.36 -12.69
C ILE A 140 -0.66 -8.60 -12.48
N ARG A 141 -1.94 -8.44 -12.16
CA ARG A 141 -2.82 -9.59 -11.91
C ARG A 141 -3.03 -10.42 -13.18
N ALA A 142 -2.50 -11.64 -13.16
CA ALA A 142 -2.70 -12.60 -14.23
C ALA A 142 -4.14 -13.17 -14.23
N ASN A 143 -4.65 -13.52 -15.39
CA ASN A 143 -5.90 -14.29 -15.57
C ASN A 143 -7.17 -13.67 -14.95
N ARG A 144 -7.32 -12.36 -14.98
CA ARG A 144 -8.57 -11.69 -14.54
C ARG A 144 -9.75 -12.19 -15.38
N LYS A 145 -10.66 -12.94 -14.75
CA LYS A 145 -11.94 -13.39 -15.35
C LYS A 145 -13.00 -12.29 -15.28
N ASP A 146 -12.75 -11.15 -15.92
CA ASP A 146 -13.74 -10.07 -16.01
C ASP A 146 -14.68 -10.29 -17.20
N SER A 147 -15.95 -9.90 -17.05
CA SER A 147 -16.91 -9.87 -18.17
C SER A 147 -16.45 -8.91 -19.27
N PHE A 148 -16.90 -9.12 -20.51
CA PHE A 148 -16.56 -8.29 -21.67
C PHE A 148 -16.79 -6.79 -21.41
N PHE A 149 -17.92 -6.41 -20.82
CA PHE A 149 -18.25 -5.02 -20.48
C PHE A 149 -17.28 -4.42 -19.44
N LYS A 150 -16.92 -5.18 -18.38
CA LYS A 150 -15.95 -4.74 -17.39
C LYS A 150 -14.56 -4.55 -18.00
N ARG A 151 -14.16 -5.41 -18.94
CA ARG A 151 -12.89 -5.29 -19.67
C ARG A 151 -12.86 -4.03 -20.54
N MET A 152 -13.95 -3.73 -21.25
CA MET A 152 -14.06 -2.54 -22.09
C MET A 152 -14.01 -1.24 -21.25
N GLN A 153 -14.80 -1.16 -20.17
CA GLN A 153 -14.75 -0.03 -19.23
C GLN A 153 -13.35 0.16 -18.65
N SER A 154 -12.70 -0.95 -18.25
CA SER A 154 -11.34 -0.91 -17.70
C SER A 154 -10.33 -0.45 -18.74
N ARG A 155 -10.46 -0.81 -20.01
CA ARG A 155 -9.61 -0.35 -21.12
C ARG A 155 -9.73 1.17 -21.33
N ILE A 156 -10.96 1.69 -21.38
CA ILE A 156 -11.21 3.14 -21.56
C ILE A 156 -10.63 3.92 -20.36
N ALA A 157 -10.96 3.52 -19.13
CA ALA A 157 -10.48 4.18 -17.93
C ALA A 157 -8.93 4.12 -17.81
N ASN A 158 -8.32 2.97 -18.11
CA ASN A 158 -6.87 2.83 -18.11
C ASN A 158 -6.21 3.60 -19.27
N GLY A 159 -6.83 3.67 -20.43
CA GLY A 159 -6.36 4.48 -21.57
C GLY A 159 -6.31 5.96 -21.21
N PHE A 160 -7.40 6.49 -20.65
CA PHE A 160 -7.46 7.87 -20.15
C PHE A 160 -6.41 8.13 -19.07
N ARG A 161 -6.32 7.26 -18.06
CA ARG A 161 -5.31 7.38 -17.00
C ARG A 161 -3.90 7.39 -17.57
N LYS A 162 -3.55 6.45 -18.46
CA LYS A 162 -2.22 6.38 -19.10
C LYS A 162 -1.88 7.66 -19.85
N MET A 163 -2.86 8.22 -20.56
CA MET A 163 -2.70 9.51 -21.27
C MET A 163 -2.44 10.66 -20.28
N MET A 164 -3.08 10.64 -19.11
CA MET A 164 -2.95 11.69 -18.09
C MET A 164 -1.69 11.56 -17.25
N THR A 165 -1.27 10.35 -16.93
CA THR A 165 -0.15 10.09 -15.99
C THR A 165 1.17 9.82 -16.69
N HIS A 166 1.15 9.26 -17.91
CA HIS A 166 2.33 8.78 -18.64
C HIS A 166 3.22 7.84 -17.78
N ASP A 167 2.58 7.03 -16.92
CA ASP A 167 3.29 6.19 -15.96
C ASP A 167 3.66 4.79 -16.49
N GLY A 168 3.10 4.37 -17.64
CA GLY A 168 3.35 3.04 -18.20
C GLY A 168 2.74 1.86 -17.42
N ALA A 169 2.04 2.09 -16.30
CA ALA A 169 1.51 1.03 -15.48
C ALA A 169 0.40 0.23 -16.18
N VAL A 170 0.53 -1.09 -16.15
CA VAL A 170 -0.42 -2.02 -16.78
C VAL A 170 -1.62 -2.28 -15.86
N ASP A 171 -1.37 -2.55 -14.58
CA ASP A 171 -2.40 -2.82 -13.57
C ASP A 171 -2.20 -1.99 -12.31
N THR A 172 -2.80 -0.80 -12.27
CA THR A 172 -2.73 0.08 -11.09
C THR A 172 -3.61 -0.37 -9.94
N GLY A 173 -4.57 -1.25 -10.21
CA GLY A 173 -5.47 -1.79 -9.20
C GLY A 173 -4.93 -3.03 -8.48
N CYS A 174 -3.75 -3.54 -8.84
CA CYS A 174 -3.13 -4.61 -8.08
C CYS A 174 -2.69 -4.08 -6.71
N PRO A 175 -3.14 -4.67 -5.58
CA PRO A 175 -2.70 -4.22 -4.28
C PRO A 175 -1.26 -4.64 -3.97
N LEU A 176 -0.77 -5.72 -4.57
CA LEU A 176 0.54 -6.27 -4.26
C LEU A 176 1.66 -5.38 -4.79
N LYS A 177 2.29 -4.65 -3.89
CA LYS A 177 3.38 -3.70 -4.16
C LYS A 177 4.44 -3.78 -3.09
N VAL A 178 5.69 -3.51 -3.48
CA VAL A 178 6.82 -3.30 -2.57
C VAL A 178 7.48 -1.98 -2.94
N LEU A 179 7.78 -1.15 -1.95
CA LEU A 179 8.46 0.13 -2.11
C LEU A 179 9.65 0.23 -1.14
N ARG A 180 10.64 1.03 -1.50
CA ARG A 180 11.59 1.54 -0.50
C ARG A 180 10.83 2.44 0.46
N THR A 181 10.98 2.23 1.75
CA THR A 181 10.19 2.95 2.77
C THR A 181 10.40 4.46 2.70
N GLU A 182 11.61 4.93 2.44
CA GLU A 182 11.91 6.34 2.23
C GLU A 182 11.13 6.96 1.05
N VAL A 183 10.98 6.21 -0.05
CA VAL A 183 10.21 6.63 -1.23
C VAL A 183 8.72 6.62 -0.94
N ALA A 184 8.22 5.57 -0.26
CA ALA A 184 6.83 5.44 0.14
C ALA A 184 6.36 6.61 1.04
N ARG A 185 7.19 7.02 2.00
CA ARG A 185 6.91 8.15 2.90
C ARG A 185 6.79 9.49 2.16
N ARG A 186 7.57 9.70 1.10
CA ARG A 186 7.56 10.94 0.29
C ARG A 186 6.40 11.01 -0.70
N ILE A 187 5.64 9.92 -0.90
CA ILE A 187 4.48 9.93 -1.79
C ILE A 187 3.43 10.92 -1.26
N PRO A 188 3.03 11.94 -2.04
CA PRO A 188 1.98 12.87 -1.66
C PRO A 188 0.63 12.18 -1.75
N MET A 189 0.17 11.61 -0.63
CA MET A 189 -1.06 10.85 -0.55
C MET A 189 -2.25 11.70 -0.13
N PHE A 190 -3.33 11.63 -0.90
CA PHE A 190 -4.67 12.08 -0.52
C PHE A 190 -5.70 11.03 -0.96
N LYS A 191 -6.96 11.21 -0.61
CA LYS A 191 -8.02 10.23 -0.88
C LYS A 191 -8.05 9.86 -2.37
N GLY A 192 -7.95 8.56 -2.68
CA GLY A 192 -7.93 8.04 -4.05
C GLY A 192 -6.54 7.76 -4.62
N MET A 193 -5.47 8.41 -4.10
CA MET A 193 -4.12 8.33 -4.67
C MET A 193 -3.43 6.97 -4.55
N HIS A 194 -3.92 6.05 -3.72
CA HIS A 194 -3.41 4.67 -3.67
C HIS A 194 -3.45 3.95 -5.04
N ARG A 195 -4.23 4.46 -6.01
CA ARG A 195 -4.29 3.92 -7.39
C ARG A 195 -3.20 4.47 -8.30
N PHE A 196 -2.44 5.47 -7.87
CA PHE A 196 -1.46 6.21 -8.67
C PHE A 196 -0.02 5.98 -8.21
N PHE A 197 0.28 4.94 -7.44
CA PHE A 197 1.62 4.74 -6.88
C PHE A 197 2.73 4.79 -7.92
N ALA A 198 2.57 4.14 -9.08
CA ALA A 198 3.56 4.19 -10.15
C ALA A 198 3.84 5.62 -10.60
N ALA A 199 2.78 6.40 -10.88
CA ALA A 199 2.89 7.79 -11.27
C ALA A 199 3.52 8.66 -10.17
N LEU A 200 3.16 8.42 -8.90
CA LEU A 200 3.65 9.19 -7.75
C LEU A 200 5.12 8.89 -7.42
N VAL A 201 5.55 7.64 -7.58
CA VAL A 201 6.96 7.26 -7.44
C VAL A 201 7.81 7.92 -8.51
N LEU A 202 7.33 7.98 -9.76
CA LEU A 202 8.03 8.64 -10.87
C LEU A 202 8.10 10.18 -10.75
N LEU A 203 7.41 10.81 -9.80
CA LEU A 203 7.61 12.23 -9.46
C LEU A 203 8.91 12.48 -8.71
N GLN A 204 9.44 11.48 -8.02
CA GLN A 204 10.64 11.57 -7.22
C GLN A 204 11.88 11.35 -8.10
N ASP A 205 12.82 12.28 -8.08
CA ASP A 205 14.02 12.24 -8.92
C ASP A 205 14.81 10.93 -8.76
N GLY A 206 15.14 10.31 -9.89
CA GLY A 206 15.91 9.07 -9.94
C GLY A 206 15.12 7.81 -9.53
N CYS A 207 13.82 7.95 -9.19
CA CYS A 207 13.00 6.80 -8.86
C CYS A 207 12.41 6.15 -10.11
N THR A 208 12.52 4.82 -10.15
CA THR A 208 11.92 3.97 -11.18
C THR A 208 11.06 2.90 -10.53
N TYR A 209 10.23 2.22 -11.31
CA TYR A 209 9.46 1.08 -10.84
C TYR A 209 9.43 -0.05 -11.86
N GLY A 210 9.31 -1.28 -11.37
CA GLY A 210 9.16 -2.49 -12.17
C GLY A 210 7.80 -3.14 -11.97
N GLN A 211 7.44 -4.05 -12.89
CA GLN A 211 6.18 -4.76 -12.88
C GLN A 211 6.41 -6.25 -13.14
N VAL A 212 5.75 -7.13 -12.38
CA VAL A 212 5.81 -8.59 -12.57
C VAL A 212 4.41 -9.21 -12.52
N PRO A 213 4.14 -10.27 -13.29
CA PRO A 213 2.89 -11.02 -13.18
C PRO A 213 2.78 -11.66 -11.80
N VAL A 214 1.59 -11.54 -11.18
CA VAL A 214 1.25 -12.14 -9.88
C VAL A 214 -0.07 -12.89 -9.98
N ARG A 215 -0.25 -13.87 -9.09
CA ARG A 215 -1.47 -14.67 -8.99
C ARG A 215 -2.64 -13.80 -8.52
N HIS A 216 -3.83 -14.15 -8.98
CA HIS A 216 -5.07 -13.49 -8.55
C HIS A 216 -6.18 -14.52 -8.34
N PHE A 217 -6.77 -14.48 -7.15
CA PHE A 217 -7.77 -15.44 -6.71
C PHE A 217 -9.15 -14.77 -6.55
N PRO A 218 -10.23 -15.56 -6.62
CA PRO A 218 -11.55 -15.08 -6.22
C PRO A 218 -11.52 -14.70 -4.73
N ARG A 219 -12.32 -13.71 -4.35
CA ARG A 219 -12.51 -13.32 -2.94
C ARG A 219 -13.05 -14.51 -2.14
N THR A 220 -12.48 -14.78 -0.96
CA THR A 220 -12.86 -15.90 -0.09
C THR A 220 -14.03 -15.55 0.82
N ALA A 221 -14.14 -14.30 1.30
CA ALA A 221 -15.21 -13.82 2.17
C ALA A 221 -15.42 -12.30 2.02
N GLY A 222 -16.51 -11.77 2.57
CA GLY A 222 -16.84 -10.35 2.58
C GLY A 222 -17.60 -9.84 1.35
N VAL A 223 -18.23 -8.67 1.48
CA VAL A 223 -19.04 -8.01 0.43
C VAL A 223 -18.27 -6.83 -0.16
N SER A 224 -18.33 -6.65 -1.48
CA SER A 224 -17.72 -5.46 -2.13
C SER A 224 -18.41 -4.18 -1.68
N LYS A 225 -17.69 -3.31 -0.97
CA LYS A 225 -18.19 -2.04 -0.41
C LYS A 225 -18.23 -0.89 -1.43
N TYR A 226 -17.94 -1.14 -2.71
CA TYR A 226 -17.84 -0.10 -3.74
C TYR A 226 -19.06 -0.05 -4.66
N HIS A 227 -19.73 1.11 -4.75
CA HIS A 227 -20.78 1.41 -5.72
C HIS A 227 -20.20 1.87 -7.07
N LEU A 228 -20.91 1.54 -8.19
CA LEU A 228 -20.43 1.78 -9.57
C LEU A 228 -20.08 3.25 -9.88
N TRP A 229 -20.84 4.22 -9.38
CA TRP A 229 -20.63 5.65 -9.62
C TRP A 229 -19.35 6.20 -8.99
N ASN A 230 -19.01 5.75 -7.78
CA ASN A 230 -17.78 6.15 -7.09
C ASN A 230 -16.51 5.58 -7.74
N ARG A 231 -16.67 4.54 -8.59
CA ARG A 231 -15.55 3.90 -9.30
C ARG A 231 -15.12 4.64 -10.57
N LEU A 232 -15.95 5.53 -11.12
CA LEU A 232 -15.67 6.22 -12.39
C LEU A 232 -15.25 7.67 -12.17
N TRP A 233 -16.03 8.45 -11.40
CA TRP A 233 -15.78 9.87 -11.21
C TRP A 233 -14.57 10.19 -10.34
N GLY A 234 -14.36 9.45 -9.25
CA GLY A 234 -13.21 9.64 -8.38
C GLY A 234 -11.88 9.50 -9.13
N PRO A 235 -11.57 8.35 -9.75
CA PRO A 235 -10.33 8.15 -10.50
C PRO A 235 -10.15 9.11 -11.68
N PHE A 236 -11.25 9.58 -12.28
CA PHE A 236 -11.21 10.59 -13.34
C PHE A 236 -10.74 11.94 -12.79
N ALA A 237 -11.35 12.42 -11.71
CA ALA A 237 -10.94 13.66 -11.04
C ALA A 237 -9.50 13.57 -10.51
N ASP A 238 -9.11 12.41 -9.96
CA ASP A 238 -7.76 12.15 -9.45
C ASP A 238 -6.68 12.28 -10.55
N CYS A 239 -7.01 11.96 -11.81
CA CYS A 239 -6.09 12.18 -12.93
C CYS A 239 -5.79 13.67 -13.14
N PHE A 240 -6.77 14.56 -13.02
CA PHE A 240 -6.55 16.02 -13.11
C PHE A 240 -5.76 16.53 -11.90
N ALA A 241 -6.06 16.03 -10.70
CA ALA A 241 -5.30 16.36 -9.50
C ALA A 241 -3.82 15.97 -9.66
N TYR A 242 -3.53 14.78 -10.20
CA TYR A 242 -2.17 14.37 -10.53
C TYR A 242 -1.49 15.31 -11.55
N ARG A 243 -2.18 15.66 -12.65
CA ARG A 243 -1.67 16.58 -13.68
C ARG A 243 -1.35 17.96 -13.09
N TRP A 244 -2.19 18.46 -12.19
CA TRP A 244 -1.97 19.72 -11.49
C TRP A 244 -0.77 19.65 -10.55
N MET A 245 -0.63 18.53 -9.82
CA MET A 245 0.44 18.31 -8.85
C MET A 245 1.80 18.10 -9.51
N LYS A 246 1.86 17.36 -10.62
CA LYS A 246 3.11 16.94 -11.27
C LYS A 246 4.14 18.06 -11.47
N PRO A 247 3.82 19.22 -12.07
CA PRO A 247 4.78 20.32 -12.25
C PRO A 247 5.09 21.08 -10.94
N ARG A 248 4.39 20.77 -9.85
CA ARG A 248 4.53 21.43 -8.52
C ARG A 248 5.18 20.53 -7.49
N TYR A 249 5.51 19.30 -7.85
CA TYR A 249 6.21 18.40 -6.96
C TYR A 249 7.62 18.91 -6.72
N ILE A 250 8.03 18.99 -5.46
CA ILE A 250 9.31 19.56 -5.05
C ILE A 250 10.34 18.43 -4.90
N ASN A 251 11.37 18.47 -5.75
CA ASN A 251 12.59 17.68 -5.60
C ASN A 251 13.74 18.62 -5.25
N TYR A 252 14.56 18.24 -4.28
CA TYR A 252 15.78 18.96 -3.96
C TYR A 252 16.86 18.01 -3.42
N LYS A 253 18.11 18.42 -3.59
CA LYS A 253 19.27 17.73 -3.01
C LYS A 253 20.02 18.74 -2.16
N VAL A 254 20.34 18.36 -0.92
CA VAL A 254 21.20 19.16 -0.05
C VAL A 254 22.65 18.91 -0.47
N GLY A 255 23.38 19.98 -0.85
CA GLY A 255 24.80 19.88 -1.23
C GLY A 255 25.72 19.82 -0.03
N GLU A 256 25.46 20.68 0.97
CA GLU A 256 26.20 20.75 2.23
C GLU A 256 25.24 21.00 3.39
N ASN A 257 25.59 20.51 4.58
CA ASN A 257 24.96 20.89 5.84
C ASN A 257 25.98 20.78 6.98
N ASN A 258 25.69 21.43 8.08
CA ASN A 258 26.48 21.38 9.33
C ASN A 258 25.60 21.08 10.56
N LEU A 259 24.49 20.34 10.31
CA LEU A 259 23.50 19.96 11.34
C LEU A 259 24.00 18.84 12.23
#